data_90141ac52a7654d1c9836f76ed61ed00
#
_entry.id   90141ac52a7654d1c9836f76ed61ed00
#
_cell.length_a   1.000
_cell.length_b   1.000
_cell.length_c   1.000
_cell.angle_alpha   90.00
_cell.angle_beta   90.00
_cell.angle_gamma   90.00
#
_symmetry.space_group_name_H-M   'P 1'
#
loop_
_entity.id
_entity.type
_entity.pdbx_description
1 polymer ?
#
loop_
_entity_poly.entity_id
_entity_poly.type
_entity_poly.pdbx_seq_one_letter_code
_entity_poly.pdbx_strand_id
1 'polypeptide(L)'
;MEPREAPSKLKRSKTMLTRTSPALLTKPNVATEDAQYFEYTSSANPIGAKLISRVPFCSFSPSLYADGATRVVPLDLSAELGCPGPATGPGLSANFLRINAGDALTLDPNATSQVCYVISGAGSVQQSETSFPFSMGDFFTLPGGHATVLSAAATATLYYVNDAPLLTYLGTTGVHARFAPTRYPAAEAQAALRAVAEQANAGRRNRISVLMGNTNFPQTRTVTHVLWAMFGIVPPNSVQKPHRHQSIALDFIAGGKPGVYTLVGTELDRDGNIVNPTRVDWKTGMAFVTPPGHWHAHFNETNENAYVIPIQDAGLQTYLRTLDIRFAHQG
;
A
#
# COMPACT_ATOMS: atom_id res chain seq x y z
N MET A 1 -17.89 -6.64 14.25
CA MET A 1 -17.11 -5.39 14.47
C MET A 1 -17.13 -4.67 13.14
N GLU A 2 -17.88 -3.58 13.06
CA GLU A 2 -17.97 -2.83 11.80
C GLU A 2 -16.61 -2.22 11.42
N PRO A 3 -16.27 -2.15 10.12
CA PRO A 3 -15.06 -1.49 9.65
C PRO A 3 -15.12 0.00 10.03
N ARG A 4 -14.06 0.50 10.68
CA ARG A 4 -13.96 1.92 10.95
C ARG A 4 -13.72 2.67 9.64
N GLU A 5 -14.65 3.55 9.28
CA GLU A 5 -14.40 4.55 8.25
C GLU A 5 -13.57 5.68 8.86
N ALA A 6 -12.58 6.16 8.13
CA ALA A 6 -11.82 7.33 8.53
C ALA A 6 -12.75 8.55 8.69
N PRO A 7 -12.61 9.36 9.74
CA PRO A 7 -13.49 10.49 10.00
C PRO A 7 -13.45 11.50 8.85
N SER A 8 -14.64 11.90 8.38
CA SER A 8 -14.86 12.80 7.24
C SER A 8 -14.51 14.29 7.50
N LYS A 9 -13.94 14.63 8.66
CA LYS A 9 -13.64 16.03 9.01
C LYS A 9 -12.16 16.21 9.35
N LEU A 10 -11.34 16.53 8.33
CA LEU A 10 -10.02 17.11 8.56
C LEU A 10 -10.18 18.59 8.98
N LYS A 11 -9.79 18.91 10.21
CA LYS A 11 -9.50 20.29 10.60
C LYS A 11 -8.30 20.77 9.77
N ARG A 12 -8.46 21.91 9.10
CA ARG A 12 -7.41 22.58 8.33
C ARG A 12 -6.20 22.85 9.23
N SER A 13 -5.15 22.09 9.10
CA SER A 13 -3.83 22.44 9.57
C SER A 13 -2.97 22.80 8.36
N LYS A 14 -2.61 24.07 8.25
CA LYS A 14 -1.53 24.54 7.38
C LYS A 14 -0.22 24.13 8.08
N THR A 15 0.25 22.92 7.83
CA THR A 15 1.58 22.52 8.28
C THR A 15 2.46 22.37 7.05
N MET A 16 3.23 23.39 6.77
CA MET A 16 4.46 23.25 5.99
C MET A 16 5.32 22.21 6.71
N LEU A 17 5.61 21.08 6.05
CA LEU A 17 6.59 20.11 6.51
C LEU A 17 8.00 20.74 6.42
N THR A 18 8.35 21.53 7.42
CA THR A 18 9.74 21.87 7.67
C THR A 18 10.45 20.63 8.19
N ARG A 19 11.55 20.24 7.55
CA ARG A 19 12.51 19.26 8.07
C ARG A 19 12.95 19.70 9.48
N THR A 20 12.30 19.23 10.51
CA THR A 20 12.83 19.24 11.86
C THR A 20 13.60 17.93 12.05
N SER A 21 14.91 18.01 11.94
CA SER A 21 15.78 16.98 12.54
C SER A 21 15.36 16.80 13.99
N PRO A 22 15.15 15.56 14.48
CA PRO A 22 14.87 15.33 15.90
C PRO A 22 16.03 15.97 16.67
N ALA A 23 15.69 16.83 17.60
CA ALA A 23 16.66 17.40 18.51
C ALA A 23 17.37 16.24 19.23
N LEU A 24 18.68 16.12 19.03
CA LEU A 24 19.51 15.23 19.82
C LEU A 24 19.31 15.60 21.29
N LEU A 25 18.76 14.67 22.06
CA LEU A 25 18.62 14.80 23.51
C LEU A 25 20.03 14.87 24.12
N THR A 26 20.54 16.09 24.31
CA THR A 26 21.80 16.33 24.99
C THR A 26 21.58 16.33 26.50
N LYS A 27 21.37 15.14 27.09
CA LYS A 27 21.73 14.89 28.49
C LYS A 27 23.05 14.13 28.51
N PRO A 28 24.01 14.44 29.38
CA PRO A 28 25.18 13.60 29.56
C PRO A 28 24.68 12.29 30.19
N ASN A 29 24.47 11.26 29.36
CA ASN A 29 24.05 9.94 29.78
C ASN A 29 25.27 9.14 30.21
N VAL A 30 25.25 8.62 31.41
CA VAL A 30 26.10 7.48 31.73
C VAL A 30 25.63 6.33 30.84
N ALA A 31 26.54 5.69 30.11
CA ALA A 31 26.24 4.73 29.06
C ALA A 31 25.36 3.53 29.49
N THR A 32 25.07 3.39 30.76
CA THR A 32 24.28 2.32 31.37
C THR A 32 22.88 2.76 31.84
N GLU A 33 22.56 4.07 31.81
CA GLU A 33 21.27 4.56 32.34
C GLU A 33 20.04 4.07 31.62
N ASP A 34 20.18 3.81 30.31
CA ASP A 34 19.08 3.33 29.45
C ASP A 34 19.06 1.80 29.33
N ALA A 35 20.02 1.08 29.96
CA ALA A 35 20.07 -0.37 29.87
C ALA A 35 18.96 -1.02 30.70
N GLN A 36 18.20 -1.92 30.07
CA GLN A 36 17.15 -2.70 30.73
C GLN A 36 17.32 -4.18 30.40
N TYR A 37 16.92 -5.04 31.35
CA TYR A 37 17.01 -6.49 31.20
C TYR A 37 15.64 -7.10 31.46
N PHE A 38 15.16 -7.91 30.54
CA PHE A 38 13.87 -8.56 30.62
C PHE A 38 14.04 -10.09 30.67
N GLU A 39 13.22 -10.78 31.44
CA GLU A 39 13.12 -12.22 31.36
C GLU A 39 12.49 -12.59 29.98
N TYR A 40 13.16 -13.49 29.26
CA TYR A 40 12.84 -13.79 27.85
C TYR A 40 11.42 -14.32 27.68
N THR A 41 11.03 -15.33 28.48
CA THR A 41 9.75 -16.04 28.29
C THR A 41 8.53 -15.12 28.45
N SER A 42 8.60 -14.22 29.43
CA SER A 42 7.52 -13.27 29.74
C SER A 42 7.50 -12.07 28.80
N SER A 43 8.62 -11.75 28.12
CA SER A 43 8.80 -10.52 27.36
C SER A 43 8.90 -10.74 25.84
N ALA A 44 8.98 -12.01 25.38
CA ALA A 44 9.26 -12.35 24.00
C ALA A 44 8.11 -12.08 23.00
N ASN A 45 6.94 -11.66 23.47
CA ASN A 45 5.79 -11.36 22.60
C ASN A 45 5.18 -9.98 22.91
N PRO A 46 5.85 -8.88 22.52
CA PRO A 46 5.36 -7.51 22.78
C PRO A 46 3.99 -7.22 22.18
N ILE A 47 3.69 -7.78 20.99
CA ILE A 47 2.38 -7.63 20.34
C ILE A 47 1.30 -8.38 21.15
N GLY A 48 1.57 -9.60 21.58
CA GLY A 48 0.67 -10.37 22.43
C GLY A 48 0.44 -9.72 23.79
N ALA A 49 1.48 -9.11 24.37
CA ALA A 49 1.42 -8.32 25.59
C ALA A 49 0.78 -6.93 25.42
N LYS A 50 0.39 -6.56 24.19
CA LYS A 50 -0.20 -5.26 23.84
C LYS A 50 0.71 -4.05 24.10
N LEU A 51 2.02 -4.24 24.13
CA LEU A 51 3.01 -3.17 24.20
C LEU A 51 3.14 -2.43 22.86
N ILE A 52 2.90 -3.14 21.77
CA ILE A 52 2.77 -2.61 20.41
C ILE A 52 1.41 -3.02 19.85
N SER A 53 0.68 -2.07 19.26
CA SER A 53 -0.61 -2.35 18.63
C SER A 53 -0.44 -3.19 17.35
N ARG A 54 -1.44 -4.02 17.04
CA ARG A 54 -1.54 -4.63 15.71
C ARG A 54 -1.93 -3.55 14.70
N VAL A 55 -1.55 -3.77 13.45
CA VAL A 55 -2.04 -2.93 12.35
C VAL A 55 -3.57 -3.04 12.30
N PRO A 56 -4.31 -1.92 12.39
CA PRO A 56 -5.76 -1.96 12.35
C PRO A 56 -6.25 -2.23 10.92
N PHE A 57 -7.40 -2.88 10.82
CA PHE A 57 -8.17 -2.86 9.59
C PHE A 57 -8.82 -1.47 9.43
N CYS A 58 -8.66 -0.85 8.27
CA CYS A 58 -9.26 0.44 7.96
C CYS A 58 -9.56 0.56 6.47
N SER A 59 -10.63 1.28 6.12
CA SER A 59 -10.96 1.62 4.73
C SER A 59 -11.05 3.12 4.52
N PHE A 60 -10.74 3.58 3.30
CA PHE A 60 -10.64 4.98 2.92
C PHE A 60 -11.49 5.26 1.69
N SER A 61 -12.46 6.17 1.85
CA SER A 61 -13.43 6.52 0.83
C SER A 61 -12.79 7.32 -0.33
N PRO A 62 -13.25 7.13 -1.59
CA PRO A 62 -12.85 7.99 -2.69
C PRO A 62 -13.29 9.45 -2.54
N SER A 63 -14.22 9.75 -1.66
CA SER A 63 -14.61 11.14 -1.33
C SER A 63 -13.47 11.98 -0.77
N LEU A 64 -12.41 11.36 -0.22
CA LEU A 64 -11.26 12.07 0.33
C LEU A 64 -10.48 12.88 -0.73
N TYR A 65 -10.54 12.48 -1.99
CA TYR A 65 -9.83 13.14 -3.10
C TYR A 65 -10.74 13.61 -4.24
N ALA A 66 -12.07 13.46 -4.08
CA ALA A 66 -13.04 13.75 -5.15
C ALA A 66 -13.02 15.22 -5.58
N ASP A 67 -12.76 16.14 -4.66
CA ASP A 67 -12.77 17.57 -4.92
C ASP A 67 -11.68 18.31 -4.11
N GLY A 68 -11.61 19.64 -4.28
CA GLY A 68 -10.75 20.54 -3.53
C GLY A 68 -9.45 20.90 -4.26
N ALA A 69 -8.52 21.51 -3.52
CA ALA A 69 -7.24 21.99 -4.04
C ALA A 69 -6.28 20.86 -4.36
N THR A 70 -5.24 21.15 -5.15
CA THR A 70 -4.07 20.30 -5.35
C THR A 70 -3.41 19.99 -4.00
N ARG A 71 -3.26 18.70 -3.67
CA ARG A 71 -2.76 18.24 -2.36
C ARG A 71 -2.42 16.76 -2.33
N VAL A 72 -1.62 16.40 -1.34
CA VAL A 72 -1.49 15.03 -0.82
C VAL A 72 -2.56 14.82 0.24
N VAL A 73 -3.25 13.69 0.20
CA VAL A 73 -4.24 13.23 1.19
C VAL A 73 -3.71 11.96 1.84
N PRO A 74 -3.01 12.04 2.98
CA PRO A 74 -2.50 10.87 3.67
C PRO A 74 -3.63 9.98 4.20
N LEU A 75 -3.47 8.67 4.03
CA LEU A 75 -4.32 7.65 4.63
C LEU A 75 -3.69 7.25 5.98
N ASP A 76 -3.79 8.15 6.93
CA ASP A 76 -3.00 8.15 8.15
C ASP A 76 -3.64 7.34 9.29
N LEU A 77 -2.89 6.38 9.81
CA LEU A 77 -3.21 5.54 10.97
C LEU A 77 -2.13 5.64 12.05
N SER A 78 -1.26 6.65 11.98
CA SER A 78 -0.12 6.78 12.90
C SER A 78 -0.54 6.85 14.36
N ALA A 79 -1.69 7.46 14.67
CA ALA A 79 -2.24 7.54 16.00
C ALA A 79 -2.61 6.15 16.55
N GLU A 80 -3.26 5.30 15.75
CA GLU A 80 -3.62 3.93 16.12
C GLU A 80 -2.40 3.01 16.20
N LEU A 81 -1.38 3.29 15.37
CA LEU A 81 -0.11 2.56 15.34
C LEU A 81 0.84 3.00 16.47
N GLY A 82 0.62 4.17 17.07
CA GLY A 82 1.54 4.74 18.06
C GLY A 82 2.91 5.06 17.48
N CYS A 83 2.97 5.52 16.22
CA CYS A 83 4.22 5.83 15.52
C CYS A 83 4.20 7.25 14.93
N PRO A 84 5.37 7.80 14.54
CA PRO A 84 5.41 9.06 13.79
C PRO A 84 4.65 8.95 12.47
N GLY A 85 3.85 9.99 12.14
CA GLY A 85 3.04 10.02 10.92
C GLY A 85 3.54 11.02 9.87
N PRO A 86 2.90 10.98 8.68
CA PRO A 86 1.79 10.09 8.34
C PRO A 86 2.25 8.65 8.02
N ALA A 87 1.51 7.65 8.52
CA ALA A 87 1.77 6.24 8.29
C ALA A 87 0.45 5.48 8.14
N THR A 88 0.32 4.65 7.11
CA THR A 88 -0.84 3.73 6.94
C THR A 88 -0.54 2.35 7.51
N GLY A 89 0.73 2.02 7.59
CA GLY A 89 1.30 0.88 8.28
C GLY A 89 2.65 1.24 8.85
N PRO A 90 3.26 0.40 9.71
CA PRO A 90 4.52 0.74 10.38
C PRO A 90 5.67 1.08 9.43
N GLY A 91 5.66 0.50 8.22
CA GLY A 91 6.70 0.71 7.21
C GLY A 91 6.22 1.44 5.96
N LEU A 92 4.93 1.68 5.79
CA LEU A 92 4.36 2.24 4.56
C LEU A 92 3.39 3.39 4.82
N SER A 93 3.42 4.38 3.93
CA SER A 93 2.41 5.43 3.83
C SER A 93 1.68 5.32 2.49
N ALA A 94 0.37 5.11 2.53
CA ALA A 94 -0.51 5.27 1.37
C ALA A 94 -1.16 6.66 1.39
N ASN A 95 -1.37 7.21 0.21
CA ASN A 95 -1.93 8.54 0.03
C ASN A 95 -2.80 8.58 -1.23
N PHE A 96 -3.79 9.46 -1.24
CA PHE A 96 -4.33 9.94 -2.50
C PHE A 96 -3.67 11.27 -2.87
N LEU A 97 -3.38 11.45 -4.15
CA LEU A 97 -2.93 12.73 -4.69
C LEU A 97 -4.06 13.31 -5.53
N ARG A 98 -4.31 14.60 -5.37
CA ARG A 98 -5.15 15.38 -6.26
C ARG A 98 -4.32 16.51 -6.84
N ILE A 99 -4.33 16.66 -8.17
CA ILE A 99 -3.63 17.72 -8.90
C ILE A 99 -4.64 18.32 -9.86
N ASN A 100 -5.02 19.56 -9.66
CA ASN A 100 -5.97 20.23 -10.55
C ASN A 100 -5.32 20.57 -11.89
N ALA A 101 -6.14 20.75 -12.91
CA ALA A 101 -5.66 21.10 -14.25
C ALA A 101 -4.79 22.36 -14.22
N GLY A 102 -3.61 22.29 -14.81
CA GLY A 102 -2.62 23.37 -14.81
C GLY A 102 -1.75 23.47 -13.56
N ASP A 103 -2.04 22.71 -12.52
CA ASP A 103 -1.24 22.70 -11.29
C ASP A 103 -0.08 21.69 -11.36
N ALA A 104 0.86 21.87 -10.44
CA ALA A 104 1.93 20.92 -10.15
C ALA A 104 1.98 20.60 -8.66
N LEU A 105 2.36 19.35 -8.33
CA LEU A 105 2.56 18.86 -6.98
C LEU A 105 3.97 18.31 -6.84
N THR A 106 4.72 18.82 -5.86
CA THR A 106 6.06 18.32 -5.54
C THR A 106 5.98 17.27 -4.44
N LEU A 107 6.57 16.11 -4.70
CA LEU A 107 6.77 15.02 -3.75
C LEU A 107 8.26 14.96 -3.39
N ASP A 108 8.58 15.05 -2.09
CA ASP A 108 9.96 14.92 -1.57
C ASP A 108 9.94 14.16 -0.23
N PRO A 109 9.44 12.92 -0.20
CA PRO A 109 9.45 12.12 1.02
C PRO A 109 10.85 11.60 1.33
N ASN A 110 11.15 11.42 2.61
CA ASN A 110 12.29 10.61 3.02
C ASN A 110 11.95 9.13 2.79
N ALA A 111 12.05 8.68 1.56
CA ALA A 111 11.69 7.33 1.12
C ALA A 111 12.76 6.78 0.16
N THR A 112 12.82 5.46 0.01
CA THR A 112 13.67 4.80 -1.01
C THR A 112 12.84 4.24 -2.15
N SER A 113 11.57 4.01 -1.92
CA SER A 113 10.65 3.31 -2.81
C SER A 113 9.30 4.01 -2.83
N GLN A 114 8.85 4.34 -4.03
CA GLN A 114 7.58 5.01 -4.26
C GLN A 114 6.88 4.35 -5.45
N VAL A 115 5.58 4.14 -5.35
CA VAL A 115 4.75 3.66 -6.46
C VAL A 115 3.48 4.49 -6.57
N CYS A 116 3.12 4.82 -7.79
CA CYS A 116 1.89 5.53 -8.14
C CYS A 116 1.03 4.69 -9.07
N TYR A 117 -0.28 4.77 -8.89
CA TYR A 117 -1.30 4.33 -9.85
C TYR A 117 -2.16 5.53 -10.22
N VAL A 118 -2.36 5.79 -11.50
CA VAL A 118 -3.16 6.91 -11.98
C VAL A 118 -4.63 6.53 -12.02
N ILE A 119 -5.40 7.06 -11.07
CA ILE A 119 -6.85 6.79 -10.95
C ILE A 119 -7.61 7.49 -12.06
N SER A 120 -7.26 8.75 -12.34
CA SER A 120 -7.90 9.56 -13.39
C SER A 120 -6.98 10.67 -13.88
N GLY A 121 -7.28 11.22 -15.06
CA GLY A 121 -6.57 12.34 -15.62
C GLY A 121 -5.28 11.96 -16.34
N ALA A 122 -4.48 12.97 -16.66
CA ALA A 122 -3.21 12.84 -17.37
C ALA A 122 -2.28 14.00 -17.03
N GLY A 123 -0.97 13.77 -17.17
CA GLY A 123 0.05 14.76 -16.87
C GLY A 123 1.45 14.26 -17.17
N SER A 124 2.42 14.80 -16.47
CA SER A 124 3.83 14.41 -16.60
C SER A 124 4.51 14.28 -15.24
N VAL A 125 5.49 13.40 -15.20
CA VAL A 125 6.44 13.21 -14.11
C VAL A 125 7.76 13.86 -14.50
N GLN A 126 8.37 14.61 -13.57
CA GLN A 126 9.74 15.08 -13.68
C GLN A 126 10.49 14.74 -12.40
N GLN A 127 11.55 13.93 -12.49
CA GLN A 127 12.47 13.65 -11.40
C GLN A 127 13.90 13.70 -11.95
N SER A 128 14.72 14.64 -11.46
CA SER A 128 16.04 14.94 -12.00
C SER A 128 15.97 15.14 -13.54
N GLU A 129 16.75 14.39 -14.31
CA GLU A 129 16.77 14.47 -15.78
C GLU A 129 15.70 13.58 -16.45
N THR A 130 14.99 12.77 -15.68
CA THR A 130 13.97 11.86 -16.22
C THR A 130 12.60 12.52 -16.25
N SER A 131 11.98 12.54 -17.42
CA SER A 131 10.61 13.01 -17.61
C SER A 131 9.83 12.04 -18.50
N PHE A 132 8.57 11.80 -18.13
CA PHE A 132 7.63 10.99 -18.94
C PHE A 132 6.19 11.39 -18.68
N PRO A 133 5.29 11.18 -19.66
CA PRO A 133 3.85 11.39 -19.47
C PRO A 133 3.23 10.26 -18.66
N PHE A 134 2.15 10.58 -17.93
CA PHE A 134 1.26 9.59 -17.34
C PHE A 134 -0.20 9.83 -17.76
N SER A 135 -0.99 8.77 -17.76
CA SER A 135 -2.42 8.79 -18.05
C SER A 135 -3.15 7.77 -17.19
N MET A 136 -4.49 7.89 -17.14
CA MET A 136 -5.34 6.97 -16.36
C MET A 136 -4.99 5.50 -16.61
N GLY A 137 -4.81 4.75 -15.53
CA GLY A 137 -4.47 3.33 -15.52
C GLY A 137 -2.97 3.03 -15.55
N ASP A 138 -2.10 4.03 -15.77
CA ASP A 138 -0.65 3.83 -15.70
C ASP A 138 -0.22 3.57 -14.26
N PHE A 139 0.84 2.76 -14.13
CA PHE A 139 1.64 2.70 -12.92
C PHE A 139 3.01 3.30 -13.19
N PHE A 140 3.61 3.86 -12.18
CA PHE A 140 5.01 4.24 -12.24
C PHE A 140 5.68 4.18 -10.87
N THR A 141 6.98 3.95 -10.87
CA THR A 141 7.81 3.90 -9.66
C THR A 141 8.85 4.99 -9.69
N LEU A 142 9.16 5.53 -8.52
CA LEU A 142 10.11 6.61 -8.33
C LEU A 142 11.10 6.22 -7.23
N PRO A 143 12.41 6.32 -7.46
CA PRO A 143 13.40 6.17 -6.41
C PRO A 143 13.34 7.35 -5.43
N GLY A 144 13.90 7.17 -4.25
CA GLY A 144 14.13 8.24 -3.31
C GLY A 144 15.37 9.07 -3.64
N GLY A 145 15.62 10.11 -2.79
CA GLY A 145 16.80 10.95 -2.86
C GLY A 145 16.67 12.19 -3.74
N HIS A 146 15.58 12.31 -4.52
CA HIS A 146 15.29 13.47 -5.36
C HIS A 146 13.82 13.83 -5.30
N ALA A 147 13.52 15.12 -5.26
CA ALA A 147 12.18 15.63 -5.38
C ALA A 147 11.60 15.27 -6.76
N THR A 148 10.32 14.95 -6.78
CA THR A 148 9.55 14.66 -8.00
C THR A 148 8.46 15.71 -8.17
N VAL A 149 8.34 16.26 -9.38
CA VAL A 149 7.25 17.16 -9.74
C VAL A 149 6.26 16.39 -10.61
N LEU A 150 5.00 16.36 -10.18
CA LEU A 150 3.87 15.85 -10.95
C LEU A 150 3.07 17.04 -11.47
N SER A 151 2.96 17.21 -12.79
CA SER A 151 2.18 18.27 -13.41
C SER A 151 0.97 17.68 -14.11
N ALA A 152 -0.22 18.27 -13.93
CA ALA A 152 -1.45 17.78 -14.51
C ALA A 152 -1.94 18.68 -15.67
N ALA A 153 -2.08 18.10 -16.87
CA ALA A 153 -2.69 18.78 -18.01
C ALA A 153 -4.23 18.84 -17.90
N ALA A 154 -4.83 17.82 -17.26
CA ALA A 154 -6.22 17.76 -16.84
C ALA A 154 -6.22 17.30 -15.37
N THR A 155 -7.24 17.68 -14.60
CA THR A 155 -7.31 17.26 -13.19
C THR A 155 -7.02 15.77 -13.06
N ALA A 156 -5.96 15.44 -12.31
CA ALA A 156 -5.49 14.09 -12.12
C ALA A 156 -5.62 13.67 -10.65
N THR A 157 -5.95 12.39 -10.43
CA THR A 157 -5.94 11.77 -9.11
C THR A 157 -5.11 10.50 -9.17
N LEU A 158 -4.30 10.27 -8.15
CA LEU A 158 -3.41 9.11 -8.09
C LEU A 158 -3.52 8.44 -6.72
N TYR A 159 -3.33 7.13 -6.70
CA TYR A 159 -3.01 6.37 -5.50
C TYR A 159 -1.49 6.25 -5.39
N TYR A 160 -0.95 6.64 -4.24
CA TYR A 160 0.49 6.81 -4.03
C TYR A 160 0.94 6.14 -2.74
N VAL A 161 1.90 5.23 -2.84
CA VAL A 161 2.45 4.49 -1.68
C VAL A 161 3.96 4.64 -1.65
N ASN A 162 4.52 4.83 -0.45
CA ASN A 162 5.95 4.94 -0.22
C ASN A 162 6.38 4.33 1.13
N ASP A 163 7.69 4.15 1.32
CA ASP A 163 8.30 3.54 2.49
C ASP A 163 8.88 4.57 3.50
N ALA A 164 8.43 5.81 3.46
CA ALA A 164 8.91 6.85 4.36
C ALA A 164 8.75 6.52 5.87
N PRO A 165 7.65 5.88 6.34
CA PRO A 165 7.55 5.49 7.74
C PRO A 165 8.65 4.53 8.19
N LEU A 166 9.09 3.60 7.33
CA LEU A 166 10.19 2.70 7.64
C LEU A 166 11.51 3.46 7.87
N LEU A 167 11.83 4.42 7.01
CA LEU A 167 13.06 5.21 7.15
C LEU A 167 12.99 6.12 8.38
N THR A 168 11.82 6.65 8.68
CA THR A 168 11.58 7.44 9.90
C THR A 168 11.82 6.60 11.14
N TYR A 169 11.28 5.37 11.20
CA TYR A 169 11.50 4.45 12.31
C TYR A 169 12.99 4.08 12.46
N LEU A 170 13.68 3.84 11.35
CA LEU A 170 15.11 3.51 11.35
C LEU A 170 16.01 4.72 11.64
N GLY A 171 15.48 5.95 11.68
CA GLY A 171 16.28 7.16 11.88
C GLY A 171 17.28 7.41 10.76
N THR A 172 16.94 7.04 9.51
CA THR A 172 17.86 7.10 8.36
C THR A 172 17.24 7.82 7.17
N THR A 173 18.09 8.12 6.18
CA THR A 173 17.67 8.67 4.89
C THR A 173 18.23 7.85 3.75
N GLY A 174 17.46 7.75 2.65
CA GLY A 174 17.94 7.10 1.43
C GLY A 174 18.97 8.01 0.73
N VAL A 175 20.22 7.53 0.59
CA VAL A 175 21.31 8.30 -0.05
C VAL A 175 21.53 7.92 -1.52
N HIS A 176 21.10 6.73 -1.95
CA HIS A 176 21.34 6.25 -3.32
C HIS A 176 20.05 5.71 -3.94
N ALA A 177 19.76 6.16 -5.15
CA ALA A 177 18.75 5.55 -6.00
C ALA A 177 19.17 4.13 -6.38
N ARG A 178 18.30 3.14 -6.13
CA ARG A 178 18.56 1.73 -6.46
C ARG A 178 17.95 1.29 -7.79
N PHE A 179 17.17 2.17 -8.43
CA PHE A 179 16.53 1.98 -9.73
C PHE A 179 16.23 3.35 -10.33
N ALA A 180 15.97 3.40 -11.63
CA ALA A 180 15.51 4.61 -12.32
C ALA A 180 13.98 4.72 -12.28
N PRO A 181 13.40 5.93 -12.38
CA PRO A 181 11.96 6.09 -12.57
C PRO A 181 11.48 5.18 -13.69
N THR A 182 10.44 4.39 -13.41
CA THR A 182 9.97 3.35 -14.35
C THR A 182 8.47 3.48 -14.52
N ARG A 183 7.99 3.53 -15.77
CA ARG A 183 6.57 3.55 -16.12
C ARG A 183 6.12 2.18 -16.61
N TYR A 184 4.91 1.78 -16.21
CA TYR A 184 4.18 0.59 -16.66
C TYR A 184 2.90 1.10 -17.32
N PRO A 185 2.85 1.18 -18.68
CA PRO A 185 1.69 1.70 -19.39
C PRO A 185 0.42 0.89 -19.14
N ALA A 186 -0.71 1.57 -18.98
CA ALA A 186 -2.00 0.94 -18.71
C ALA A 186 -2.35 -0.16 -19.72
N ALA A 187 -2.09 0.08 -21.01
CA ALA A 187 -2.37 -0.88 -22.07
C ALA A 187 -1.57 -2.17 -21.92
N GLU A 188 -0.29 -2.06 -21.51
CA GLU A 188 0.59 -3.21 -21.28
C GLU A 188 0.19 -3.99 -20.02
N ALA A 189 -0.07 -3.28 -18.92
CA ALA A 189 -0.54 -3.90 -17.68
C ALA A 189 -1.87 -4.65 -17.87
N GLN A 190 -2.82 -4.05 -18.60
CA GLN A 190 -4.09 -4.67 -18.95
C GLN A 190 -3.92 -5.87 -19.89
N ALA A 191 -3.04 -5.75 -20.90
CA ALA A 191 -2.76 -6.87 -21.81
C ALA A 191 -2.12 -8.05 -21.06
N ALA A 192 -1.18 -7.79 -20.17
CA ALA A 192 -0.57 -8.82 -19.33
C ALA A 192 -1.60 -9.50 -18.42
N LEU A 193 -2.51 -8.72 -17.79
CA LEU A 193 -3.57 -9.28 -16.95
C LEU A 193 -4.56 -10.14 -17.77
N ARG A 194 -4.98 -9.67 -18.95
CA ARG A 194 -5.83 -10.47 -19.85
C ARG A 194 -5.15 -11.78 -20.22
N ALA A 195 -3.89 -11.74 -20.64
CA ALA A 195 -3.14 -12.94 -21.00
C ALA A 195 -3.08 -13.98 -19.86
N VAL A 196 -2.98 -13.52 -18.60
CA VAL A 196 -3.03 -14.40 -17.42
C VAL A 196 -4.44 -14.94 -17.17
N ALA A 197 -5.46 -14.10 -17.34
CA ALA A 197 -6.87 -14.48 -17.11
C ALA A 197 -7.40 -15.49 -18.16
N GLU A 198 -6.89 -15.43 -19.38
CA GLU A 198 -7.26 -16.30 -20.51
C GLU A 198 -6.55 -17.68 -20.50
N GLN A 199 -5.59 -17.90 -19.60
CA GLN A 199 -4.92 -19.19 -19.50
C GLN A 199 -5.91 -20.29 -19.05
N ALA A 200 -5.84 -21.47 -19.66
CA ALA A 200 -6.76 -22.58 -19.43
C ALA A 200 -6.91 -23.00 -17.95
N ASN A 201 -5.91 -22.72 -17.10
CA ASN A 201 -5.92 -23.04 -15.67
C ASN A 201 -6.21 -21.82 -14.78
N ALA A 202 -6.56 -20.68 -15.35
CA ALA A 202 -6.77 -19.44 -14.58
C ALA A 202 -7.80 -19.60 -13.45
N GLY A 203 -8.92 -20.26 -13.74
CA GLY A 203 -9.99 -20.53 -12.76
C GLY A 203 -9.60 -21.45 -11.60
N ARG A 204 -8.46 -22.16 -11.69
CA ARG A 204 -7.94 -23.01 -10.60
C ARG A 204 -6.94 -22.29 -9.70
N ARG A 205 -6.54 -21.08 -10.05
CA ARG A 205 -5.58 -20.29 -9.26
C ARG A 205 -6.26 -19.61 -8.10
N ASN A 206 -5.54 -19.47 -7.01
CA ASN A 206 -6.03 -18.70 -5.87
C ASN A 206 -6.24 -17.21 -6.23
N ARG A 207 -5.38 -16.67 -7.11
CA ARG A 207 -5.47 -15.30 -7.62
C ARG A 207 -5.22 -15.26 -9.12
N ILE A 208 -5.96 -14.40 -9.82
CA ILE A 208 -5.68 -14.04 -11.21
C ILE A 208 -5.11 -12.63 -11.18
N SER A 209 -3.79 -12.52 -11.21
CA SER A 209 -3.08 -11.25 -11.09
C SER A 209 -1.76 -11.29 -11.82
N VAL A 210 -1.29 -10.12 -12.22
CA VAL A 210 0.09 -9.93 -12.68
C VAL A 210 0.87 -9.19 -11.60
N LEU A 211 2.08 -9.66 -11.35
CA LEU A 211 3.08 -8.92 -10.60
C LEU A 211 3.82 -8.00 -11.56
N MET A 212 3.88 -6.73 -11.25
CA MET A 212 4.76 -5.81 -11.95
C MET A 212 6.16 -5.95 -11.36
N GLY A 213 7.15 -6.04 -12.22
CA GLY A 213 8.55 -6.25 -11.83
C GLY A 213 9.46 -5.19 -12.43
N ASN A 214 10.64 -5.02 -11.83
CA ASN A 214 11.69 -4.16 -12.33
C ASN A 214 12.95 -5.01 -12.54
N THR A 215 13.65 -4.80 -13.65
CA THR A 215 14.85 -5.57 -14.03
C THR A 215 15.98 -5.48 -13.00
N ASN A 216 15.98 -4.44 -12.16
CA ASN A 216 16.94 -4.32 -11.06
C ASN A 216 16.66 -5.29 -9.90
N PHE A 217 15.47 -5.91 -9.85
CA PHE A 217 15.04 -6.80 -8.76
C PHE A 217 14.56 -8.16 -9.25
N PRO A 218 15.40 -8.90 -10.04
CA PRO A 218 14.97 -10.14 -10.67
C PRO A 218 14.68 -11.26 -9.67
N GLN A 219 15.33 -11.24 -8.49
CA GLN A 219 15.17 -12.27 -7.46
C GLN A 219 13.87 -12.11 -6.67
N THR A 220 13.47 -10.89 -6.37
CA THR A 220 12.24 -10.59 -5.62
C THR A 220 11.03 -10.40 -6.53
N ARG A 221 11.25 -10.15 -7.83
CA ARG A 221 10.21 -9.88 -8.83
C ARG A 221 9.29 -8.73 -8.41
N THR A 222 9.88 -7.62 -7.96
CA THR A 222 9.18 -6.49 -7.37
C THR A 222 9.35 -5.23 -8.19
N VAL A 223 8.47 -4.25 -8.01
CA VAL A 223 8.55 -2.95 -8.69
C VAL A 223 9.66 -2.08 -8.12
N THR A 224 9.95 -2.25 -6.83
CA THR A 224 11.10 -1.66 -6.12
C THR A 224 11.70 -2.69 -5.17
N HIS A 225 12.80 -2.39 -4.50
CA HIS A 225 13.39 -3.30 -3.52
C HIS A 225 12.55 -3.48 -2.24
N VAL A 226 11.58 -2.60 -1.98
CA VAL A 226 10.66 -2.69 -0.84
C VAL A 226 9.28 -3.15 -1.27
N LEU A 227 8.77 -2.62 -2.40
CA LEU A 227 7.36 -2.71 -2.75
C LEU A 227 7.08 -3.78 -3.82
N TRP A 228 6.09 -4.61 -3.59
CA TRP A 228 5.31 -5.29 -4.61
C TRP A 228 4.15 -4.39 -5.04
N ALA A 229 3.83 -4.44 -6.33
CA ALA A 229 2.57 -3.94 -6.86
C ALA A 229 1.99 -5.01 -7.80
N MET A 230 0.72 -5.29 -7.63
CA MET A 230 -0.02 -6.25 -8.42
C MET A 230 -1.20 -5.58 -9.10
N PHE A 231 -1.61 -6.12 -10.25
CA PHE A 231 -2.88 -5.80 -10.85
C PHE A 231 -3.69 -7.08 -10.98
N GLY A 232 -4.79 -7.16 -10.24
CA GLY A 232 -5.60 -8.36 -10.07
C GLY A 232 -7.03 -8.21 -10.57
N ILE A 233 -7.60 -9.34 -10.97
CA ILE A 233 -9.00 -9.46 -11.39
C ILE A 233 -9.70 -10.49 -10.52
N VAL A 234 -10.93 -10.18 -10.07
CA VAL A 234 -11.87 -11.12 -9.49
C VAL A 234 -12.98 -11.32 -10.52
N PRO A 235 -13.02 -12.49 -11.20
CA PRO A 235 -14.00 -12.76 -12.25
C PRO A 235 -15.44 -12.74 -11.75
N PRO A 236 -16.42 -12.63 -12.65
CA PRO A 236 -17.84 -12.72 -12.30
C PRO A 236 -18.18 -14.00 -11.55
N ASN A 237 -19.09 -13.90 -10.58
CA ASN A 237 -19.62 -15.05 -9.83
C ASN A 237 -18.52 -15.97 -9.29
N SER A 238 -17.45 -15.39 -8.76
CA SER A 238 -16.28 -16.14 -8.29
C SER A 238 -15.81 -15.75 -6.90
N VAL A 239 -15.10 -16.69 -6.28
CA VAL A 239 -14.47 -16.51 -4.97
C VAL A 239 -12.98 -16.78 -5.10
N GLN A 240 -12.18 -15.84 -4.67
CA GLN A 240 -10.76 -16.05 -4.44
C GLN A 240 -10.58 -16.46 -2.98
N LYS A 241 -10.31 -17.75 -2.76
CA LYS A 241 -10.26 -18.39 -1.43
C LYS A 241 -9.28 -17.67 -0.48
N PRO A 242 -9.45 -17.87 0.85
CA PRO A 242 -8.60 -17.22 1.83
C PRO A 242 -7.13 -17.51 1.64
N HIS A 243 -6.33 -16.48 1.77
CA HIS A 243 -4.88 -16.57 1.93
C HIS A 243 -4.41 -15.51 2.94
N ARG A 244 -3.19 -15.65 3.44
CA ARG A 244 -2.54 -14.69 4.33
C ARG A 244 -1.06 -14.58 4.03
N HIS A 245 -0.48 -13.47 4.42
CA HIS A 245 0.97 -13.20 4.33
C HIS A 245 1.39 -12.23 5.45
N GLN A 246 2.71 -12.15 5.73
CA GLN A 246 3.26 -11.25 6.74
C GLN A 246 3.40 -9.81 6.25
N SER A 247 3.47 -9.59 4.93
CA SER A 247 3.46 -8.24 4.39
C SER A 247 2.12 -7.56 4.68
N ILE A 248 2.16 -6.26 4.97
CA ILE A 248 0.95 -5.44 4.92
C ILE A 248 0.51 -5.29 3.46
N ALA A 249 -0.79 -5.37 3.19
CA ALA A 249 -1.32 -4.98 1.88
C ALA A 249 -2.14 -3.69 2.00
N LEU A 250 -1.85 -2.77 1.11
CA LEU A 250 -2.56 -1.53 0.91
C LEU A 250 -3.32 -1.67 -0.40
N ASP A 251 -4.56 -2.17 -0.28
CA ASP A 251 -5.38 -2.56 -1.41
C ASP A 251 -6.15 -1.36 -1.97
N PHE A 252 -5.99 -1.07 -3.27
CA PHE A 252 -6.77 -0.07 -3.98
C PHE A 252 -7.77 -0.75 -4.92
N ILE A 253 -9.03 -0.33 -4.90
CA ILE A 253 -10.09 -0.87 -5.74
C ILE A 253 -10.19 -0.07 -7.04
N ALA A 254 -9.58 -0.61 -8.11
CA ALA A 254 -9.60 0.00 -9.43
C ALA A 254 -10.95 -0.19 -10.16
N GLY A 255 -11.71 -1.21 -9.77
CA GLY A 255 -13.07 -1.46 -10.29
C GLY A 255 -13.83 -2.38 -9.38
N GLY A 256 -14.98 -1.93 -8.86
CA GLY A 256 -15.87 -2.71 -8.01
C GLY A 256 -17.27 -2.15 -8.04
N LYS A 257 -18.25 -3.03 -7.96
CA LYS A 257 -19.69 -2.71 -7.91
C LYS A 257 -20.30 -3.31 -6.65
N PRO A 258 -21.48 -2.89 -6.21
CA PRO A 258 -22.21 -3.57 -5.15
C PRO A 258 -22.33 -5.06 -5.44
N GLY A 259 -21.99 -5.91 -4.45
CA GLY A 259 -21.86 -7.36 -4.60
C GLY A 259 -20.41 -7.85 -4.75
N VAL A 260 -19.44 -6.93 -4.79
CA VAL A 260 -18.01 -7.29 -4.68
C VAL A 260 -17.52 -6.88 -3.29
N TYR A 261 -16.83 -7.80 -2.61
CA TYR A 261 -16.34 -7.54 -1.26
C TYR A 261 -15.13 -8.39 -0.89
N THR A 262 -14.47 -7.99 0.19
CA THR A 262 -13.40 -8.76 0.85
C THR A 262 -13.84 -9.13 2.26
N LEU A 263 -13.56 -10.36 2.67
CA LEU A 263 -13.63 -10.79 4.06
C LEU A 263 -12.22 -10.84 4.65
N VAL A 264 -12.04 -10.28 5.85
CA VAL A 264 -10.74 -10.23 6.54
C VAL A 264 -10.91 -10.75 7.97
N GLY A 265 -10.01 -11.62 8.44
CA GLY A 265 -10.05 -12.15 9.79
C GLY A 265 -8.77 -12.86 10.20
N THR A 266 -8.70 -13.30 11.45
CA THR A 266 -7.47 -13.86 12.04
C THR A 266 -7.43 -15.39 12.00
N GLU A 267 -8.57 -16.06 11.88
CA GLU A 267 -8.70 -17.49 12.02
C GLU A 267 -9.53 -18.09 10.89
N LEU A 268 -9.27 -19.36 10.59
CA LEU A 268 -10.10 -20.18 9.70
C LEU A 268 -10.81 -21.27 10.50
N ASP A 269 -12.02 -21.62 10.07
CA ASP A 269 -12.71 -22.83 10.50
C ASP A 269 -12.09 -24.08 9.82
N ARG A 270 -12.68 -25.25 10.10
CA ARG A 270 -12.21 -26.54 9.54
C ARG A 270 -12.42 -26.64 8.02
N ASP A 271 -13.35 -25.88 7.49
CA ASP A 271 -13.67 -25.84 6.06
C ASP A 271 -12.87 -24.79 5.30
N GLY A 272 -12.00 -24.04 6.01
CA GLY A 272 -11.14 -23.01 5.44
C GLY A 272 -11.82 -21.67 5.26
N ASN A 273 -12.98 -21.42 5.88
CA ASN A 273 -13.64 -20.12 5.87
C ASN A 273 -13.12 -19.22 7.00
N ILE A 274 -13.14 -17.91 6.79
CA ILE A 274 -12.71 -16.94 7.79
C ILE A 274 -13.75 -16.84 8.91
N VAL A 275 -13.32 -17.07 10.15
CA VAL A 275 -14.18 -16.98 11.34
C VAL A 275 -14.39 -15.53 11.74
N ASN A 276 -15.65 -15.15 12.01
CA ASN A 276 -16.03 -13.78 12.42
C ASN A 276 -15.37 -12.67 11.56
N PRO A 277 -15.50 -12.73 10.23
CA PRO A 277 -14.78 -11.80 9.37
C PRO A 277 -15.30 -10.38 9.47
N THR A 278 -14.39 -9.43 9.28
CA THR A 278 -14.75 -8.08 8.89
C THR A 278 -15.01 -8.07 7.39
N ARG A 279 -16.17 -7.56 6.97
CA ARG A 279 -16.53 -7.42 5.57
C ARG A 279 -16.23 -6.02 5.07
N VAL A 280 -15.65 -5.93 3.87
CA VAL A 280 -15.38 -4.70 3.14
C VAL A 280 -16.10 -4.75 1.82
N ASP A 281 -17.16 -4.02 1.68
CA ASP A 281 -17.84 -3.87 0.38
C ASP A 281 -17.02 -2.94 -0.52
N TRP A 282 -16.74 -3.38 -1.75
CA TRP A 282 -15.90 -2.63 -2.67
C TRP A 282 -16.64 -1.46 -3.29
N LYS A 283 -15.96 -0.33 -3.30
CA LYS A 283 -16.36 0.86 -4.03
C LYS A 283 -15.18 1.31 -4.89
N THR A 284 -15.40 1.47 -6.18
CA THR A 284 -14.34 1.95 -7.08
C THR A 284 -13.69 3.22 -6.56
N GLY A 285 -12.37 3.25 -6.53
CA GLY A 285 -11.57 4.36 -6.03
C GLY A 285 -11.29 4.35 -4.53
N MET A 286 -11.84 3.42 -3.76
CA MET A 286 -11.50 3.25 -2.35
C MET A 286 -10.17 2.52 -2.16
N ALA A 287 -9.56 2.70 -0.99
CA ALA A 287 -8.47 1.87 -0.52
C ALA A 287 -8.79 1.27 0.85
N PHE A 288 -8.15 0.14 1.18
CA PHE A 288 -8.23 -0.44 2.53
C PHE A 288 -6.92 -1.15 2.91
N VAL A 289 -6.73 -1.34 4.21
CA VAL A 289 -5.57 -2.03 4.77
C VAL A 289 -5.93 -3.48 5.03
N THR A 290 -5.16 -4.42 4.47
CA THR A 290 -5.13 -5.82 4.91
C THR A 290 -3.97 -5.99 5.88
N PRO A 291 -4.23 -6.18 7.20
CA PRO A 291 -3.18 -6.25 8.19
C PRO A 291 -2.29 -7.49 8.03
N PRO A 292 -1.00 -7.41 8.41
CA PRO A 292 -0.09 -8.55 8.39
C PRO A 292 -0.64 -9.79 9.10
N GLY A 293 -0.54 -10.94 8.44
CA GLY A 293 -0.95 -12.23 9.00
C GLY A 293 -2.46 -12.48 9.01
N HIS A 294 -3.29 -11.54 8.56
CA HIS A 294 -4.74 -11.75 8.47
C HIS A 294 -5.11 -12.54 7.22
N TRP A 295 -6.00 -13.52 7.41
CA TRP A 295 -6.65 -14.21 6.31
C TRP A 295 -7.58 -13.25 5.59
N HIS A 296 -7.55 -13.26 4.25
CA HIS A 296 -8.45 -12.45 3.44
C HIS A 296 -8.85 -13.20 2.17
N ALA A 297 -10.09 -12.98 1.77
CA ALA A 297 -10.74 -13.63 0.63
C ALA A 297 -11.56 -12.59 -0.14
N HIS A 298 -11.56 -12.67 -1.48
CA HIS A 298 -12.33 -11.74 -2.31
C HIS A 298 -13.50 -12.47 -2.95
N PHE A 299 -14.64 -11.81 -2.97
CA PHE A 299 -15.90 -12.32 -3.49
C PHE A 299 -16.41 -11.38 -4.57
N ASN A 300 -16.87 -11.92 -5.66
CA ASN A 300 -17.56 -11.18 -6.70
C ASN A 300 -18.86 -11.89 -7.05
N GLU A 301 -19.97 -11.40 -6.54
CA GLU A 301 -21.33 -11.91 -6.77
C GLU A 301 -22.00 -11.22 -7.97
N THR A 302 -21.26 -10.40 -8.72
CA THR A 302 -21.76 -9.69 -9.90
C THR A 302 -21.43 -10.45 -11.19
N ASN A 303 -22.01 -10.01 -12.30
CA ASN A 303 -21.75 -10.54 -13.63
C ASN A 303 -20.63 -9.82 -14.41
N GLU A 304 -19.87 -8.94 -13.73
CA GLU A 304 -18.76 -8.20 -14.31
C GLU A 304 -17.45 -8.44 -13.55
N ASN A 305 -16.33 -8.22 -14.22
CA ASN A 305 -15.01 -8.29 -13.58
C ASN A 305 -14.83 -7.17 -12.55
N ALA A 306 -14.23 -7.50 -11.42
CA ALA A 306 -13.75 -6.52 -10.45
C ALA A 306 -12.22 -6.48 -10.41
N TYR A 307 -11.63 -5.33 -10.08
CA TYR A 307 -10.20 -5.10 -10.18
C TYR A 307 -9.63 -4.53 -8.87
N VAL A 308 -8.52 -5.11 -8.43
CA VAL A 308 -7.80 -4.70 -7.22
C VAL A 308 -6.32 -4.53 -7.49
N ILE A 309 -5.72 -3.55 -6.85
CA ILE A 309 -4.30 -3.23 -6.91
C ILE A 309 -3.72 -3.34 -5.50
N PRO A 310 -3.24 -4.51 -5.09
CA PRO A 310 -2.48 -4.65 -3.85
C PRO A 310 -1.08 -4.05 -3.99
N ILE A 311 -0.72 -3.17 -3.05
CA ILE A 311 0.65 -2.69 -2.88
C ILE A 311 1.12 -3.13 -1.50
N GLN A 312 2.28 -3.81 -1.45
CA GLN A 312 2.75 -4.51 -0.25
C GLN A 312 4.24 -4.23 0.00
N ASP A 313 4.66 -4.29 1.26
CA ASP A 313 6.09 -4.32 1.63
C ASP A 313 6.74 -5.70 1.39
N ALA A 314 6.12 -6.52 0.58
CA ALA A 314 6.54 -7.90 0.31
C ALA A 314 7.93 -8.01 -0.34
N GLY A 315 8.41 -6.96 -1.01
CA GLY A 315 9.79 -6.91 -1.50
C GLY A 315 10.80 -6.95 -0.36
N LEU A 316 10.59 -6.12 0.66
CA LEU A 316 11.40 -6.12 1.87
C LEU A 316 11.28 -7.46 2.61
N GLN A 317 10.06 -7.97 2.82
CA GLN A 317 9.83 -9.26 3.50
C GLN A 317 10.50 -10.42 2.76
N THR A 318 10.50 -10.41 1.42
CA THR A 318 11.22 -11.40 0.61
C THR A 318 12.73 -11.28 0.81
N TYR A 319 13.28 -10.07 0.78
CA TYR A 319 14.71 -9.85 1.02
C TYR A 319 15.12 -10.34 2.41
N LEU A 320 14.32 -10.10 3.42
CA LEU A 320 14.55 -10.54 4.81
C LEU A 320 14.27 -12.04 5.02
N ARG A 321 13.73 -12.77 4.04
CA ARG A 321 13.33 -14.20 4.09
C ARG A 321 12.20 -14.46 5.11
N THR A 322 11.38 -13.46 5.37
CA THR A 322 10.25 -13.53 6.30
C THR A 322 8.89 -13.63 5.61
N LEU A 323 8.84 -13.45 4.28
CA LEU A 323 7.60 -13.59 3.55
C LEU A 323 7.12 -15.05 3.56
N ASP A 324 5.98 -15.30 4.20
CA ASP A 324 5.30 -16.61 4.25
C ASP A 324 3.85 -16.43 3.76
N ILE A 325 3.61 -16.77 2.50
CA ILE A 325 2.26 -16.74 1.92
C ILE A 325 1.62 -18.12 2.12
N ARG A 326 0.48 -18.15 2.79
CA ARG A 326 -0.29 -19.36 3.04
C ARG A 326 -1.67 -19.26 2.42
N PHE A 327 -2.09 -20.34 1.79
CA PHE A 327 -3.41 -20.49 1.21
C PHE A 327 -4.24 -21.42 2.09
N ALA A 328 -5.55 -21.15 2.24
CA ALA A 328 -6.45 -22.12 2.83
C ALA A 328 -6.41 -23.41 2.02
N HIS A 329 -6.48 -24.54 2.72
CA HIS A 329 -6.43 -25.85 2.08
C HIS A 329 -7.49 -25.94 0.98
N GLN A 330 -7.08 -26.41 -0.19
CA GLN A 330 -8.00 -26.87 -1.21
C GLN A 330 -8.43 -28.26 -0.78
N GLY A 331 -9.69 -28.39 -0.34
CA GLY A 331 -10.30 -29.69 -0.10
C GLY A 331 -10.42 -30.47 -1.42
#